data_c04af2991cbf54dfc5e70facd19b3e3b
#
_entry.id   c04af2991cbf54dfc5e70facd19b3e3b
#
_cell.length_a   1.000
_cell.length_b   1.000
_cell.length_c   1.000
_cell.angle_alpha   90.00
_cell.angle_beta   90.00
_cell.angle_gamma   90.00
#
_symmetry.space_group_name_H-M   'P 1'
#
loop_
_entity.id
_entity.type
_entity.pdbx_description
1 polymer ?
#
loop_
_entity_poly.entity_id
_entity_poly.type
_entity_poly.pdbx_seq_one_letter_code
_entity_poly.pdbx_strand_id
1 'polypeptide(L)'
;MTTLAVITTFPPNRWQAYAKRMLESHVKFWPNNVKLYAYYEGTQPDLVHEKIQYINIEKVNPELVKFKNRRKNDPVANGEVQEIPGGVRRDPKAGKNDRGKGSYLWDAVRFSHKTFAVDHALKTINVDYVLWL
;
A
#
# COMPACT_ATOMS: atom_id res chain seq x y z
N MET A 1 -14.05 -3.54 -25.70
CA MET A 1 -12.83 -2.74 -25.39
C MET A 1 -12.33 -3.13 -24.02
N THR A 2 -11.05 -3.40 -23.92
CA THR A 2 -10.40 -3.77 -22.65
C THR A 2 -10.34 -2.57 -21.70
N THR A 3 -10.78 -2.75 -20.47
CA THR A 3 -10.78 -1.72 -19.42
C THR A 3 -9.74 -2.01 -18.36
N LEU A 4 -9.09 -0.95 -17.86
CA LEU A 4 -8.00 -1.00 -16.91
C LEU A 4 -8.21 0.02 -15.80
N ALA A 5 -7.99 -0.40 -14.57
CA ALA A 5 -7.84 0.49 -13.42
C ALA A 5 -6.45 0.33 -12.81
N VAL A 6 -5.90 1.42 -12.31
CA VAL A 6 -4.65 1.42 -11.56
C VAL A 6 -4.99 1.58 -10.08
N ILE A 7 -4.33 0.83 -9.22
CA ILE A 7 -4.49 0.94 -7.77
C ILE A 7 -3.15 1.13 -7.08
N THR A 8 -3.16 1.84 -5.98
CA THR A 8 -1.97 2.04 -5.14
C THR A 8 -2.38 2.23 -3.68
N THR A 9 -1.43 2.01 -2.78
CA THR A 9 -1.56 2.35 -1.35
C THR A 9 -0.37 3.16 -0.91
N PHE A 10 -0.57 4.04 0.06
CA PHE A 10 0.51 4.78 0.69
C PHE A 10 0.13 5.20 2.11
N PRO A 11 1.08 5.18 3.05
CA PRO A 11 0.87 5.72 4.38
C PRO A 11 0.97 7.27 4.38
N PRO A 12 0.38 7.96 5.36
CA PRO A 12 0.34 9.43 5.42
C PRO A 12 1.74 10.08 5.35
N ASN A 13 2.72 9.48 6.02
CA ASN A 13 4.09 9.99 6.08
C ASN A 13 4.88 9.84 4.77
N ARG A 14 4.32 9.18 3.75
CA ARG A 14 4.94 9.01 2.42
C ARG A 14 4.31 9.89 1.34
N TRP A 15 3.34 10.69 1.69
CA TRP A 15 2.68 11.60 0.75
C TRP A 15 3.69 12.51 0.05
N GLN A 16 4.46 13.27 0.79
CA GLN A 16 5.47 14.18 0.22
C GLN A 16 6.66 13.44 -0.39
N ALA A 17 7.01 12.26 0.14
CA ALA A 17 8.18 11.52 -0.30
C ALA A 17 8.01 10.94 -1.72
N TYR A 18 6.85 10.35 -2.03
CA TYR A 18 6.63 9.74 -3.34
C TYR A 18 5.18 9.74 -3.84
N ALA A 19 4.19 9.63 -2.96
CA ALA A 19 2.80 9.40 -3.37
C ALA A 19 2.26 10.55 -4.22
N LYS A 20 2.48 11.77 -3.81
CA LYS A 20 2.05 12.97 -4.56
C LYS A 20 2.59 12.97 -5.99
N ARG A 21 3.89 12.71 -6.16
CA ARG A 21 4.52 12.67 -7.50
C ARG A 21 3.96 11.53 -8.35
N MET A 22 3.67 10.39 -7.76
CA MET A 22 3.09 9.26 -8.46
C MET A 22 1.68 9.61 -8.97
N LEU A 23 0.84 10.23 -8.15
CA LEU A 23 -0.49 10.67 -8.54
C LEU A 23 -0.44 11.75 -9.62
N GLU A 24 0.43 12.75 -9.47
CA GLU A 24 0.64 13.80 -10.47
C GLU A 24 1.12 13.22 -11.82
N SER A 25 2.01 12.23 -11.78
CA SER A 25 2.48 11.51 -12.97
C SER A 25 1.32 10.76 -13.65
N HIS A 26 0.46 10.11 -12.89
CA HIS A 26 -0.72 9.45 -13.44
C HIS A 26 -1.64 10.45 -14.15
N VAL A 27 -1.93 11.57 -13.51
CA VAL A 27 -2.76 12.63 -14.10
C VAL A 27 -2.17 13.12 -15.42
N LYS A 28 -0.85 13.29 -15.48
CA LYS A 28 -0.16 13.85 -16.63
C LYS A 28 -0.02 12.88 -17.80
N PHE A 29 0.29 11.63 -17.54
CA PHE A 29 0.76 10.71 -18.58
C PHE A 29 -0.21 9.56 -18.93
N TRP A 30 -1.13 9.22 -18.04
CA TRP A 30 -2.06 8.13 -18.32
C TRP A 30 -3.29 8.61 -19.09
N PRO A 31 -3.91 7.77 -19.91
CA PRO A 31 -5.15 8.12 -20.62
C PRO A 31 -6.29 8.50 -19.67
N ASN A 32 -7.20 9.34 -20.14
CA ASN A 32 -8.32 9.83 -19.31
C ASN A 32 -9.29 8.73 -18.85
N ASN A 33 -9.39 7.65 -19.62
CA ASN A 33 -10.23 6.50 -19.30
C ASN A 33 -9.61 5.52 -18.32
N VAL A 34 -8.36 5.72 -17.91
CA VAL A 34 -7.69 4.89 -16.89
C VAL A 34 -7.71 5.63 -15.56
N LYS A 35 -8.57 5.19 -14.65
CA LYS A 35 -8.68 5.74 -13.30
C LYS A 35 -7.63 5.16 -12.38
N LEU A 36 -7.12 5.99 -11.45
CA LEU A 36 -6.27 5.56 -10.35
C LEU A 36 -7.09 5.59 -9.07
N TYR A 37 -7.16 4.44 -8.40
CA TYR A 37 -7.79 4.29 -7.09
C TYR A 37 -6.70 4.32 -6.03
N ALA A 38 -6.65 5.42 -5.30
CA ALA A 38 -5.63 5.68 -4.27
C ALA A 38 -6.20 5.29 -2.89
N TYR A 39 -5.75 4.15 -2.40
CA TYR A 39 -6.10 3.67 -1.07
C TYR A 39 -5.22 4.37 -0.05
N TYR A 40 -5.81 5.28 0.72
CA TYR A 40 -5.10 6.08 1.72
C TYR A 40 -5.46 5.66 3.15
N GLU A 41 -4.61 6.04 4.07
CA GLU A 41 -4.82 5.93 5.52
C GLU A 41 -4.97 7.31 6.14
N GLY A 42 -5.75 7.42 7.19
CA GLY A 42 -5.94 8.68 7.91
C GLY A 42 -6.72 9.72 7.11
N THR A 43 -6.09 10.85 6.84
CA THR A 43 -6.72 11.98 6.12
C THR A 43 -6.55 11.86 4.62
N GLN A 44 -7.64 12.10 3.88
CA GLN A 44 -7.59 12.13 2.42
C GLN A 44 -6.67 13.26 1.94
N PRO A 45 -5.76 12.97 0.96
CA PRO A 45 -4.94 14.00 0.35
C PRO A 45 -5.75 15.11 -0.35
N ASP A 46 -5.16 16.28 -0.44
CA ASP A 46 -5.76 17.48 -1.04
C ASP A 46 -5.61 17.58 -2.57
N LEU A 47 -4.87 16.69 -3.20
CA LEU A 47 -4.75 16.61 -4.66
C LEU A 47 -6.02 16.01 -5.26
N VAL A 48 -6.87 16.86 -5.84
CA VAL A 48 -8.14 16.46 -6.44
C VAL A 48 -8.05 16.51 -7.96
N HIS A 49 -8.39 15.39 -8.61
CA HIS A 49 -8.47 15.29 -10.07
C HIS A 49 -9.45 14.18 -10.48
N GLU A 50 -10.13 14.36 -11.62
CA GLU A 50 -11.13 13.41 -12.12
C GLU A 50 -10.60 12.00 -12.40
N LYS A 51 -9.29 11.85 -12.67
CA LYS A 51 -8.64 10.56 -12.85
C LYS A 51 -8.32 9.84 -11.54
N ILE A 52 -8.41 10.50 -10.40
CA ILE A 52 -8.05 9.95 -9.09
C ILE A 52 -9.31 9.76 -8.25
N GLN A 53 -9.50 8.56 -7.75
CA GLN A 53 -10.50 8.24 -6.75
C GLN A 53 -9.84 7.78 -5.47
N TYR A 54 -10.09 8.52 -4.38
CA TYR A 54 -9.56 8.16 -3.07
C TYR A 54 -10.48 7.19 -2.34
N ILE A 55 -9.89 6.18 -1.74
CA ILE A 55 -10.59 5.18 -0.91
C ILE A 55 -9.88 5.07 0.43
N ASN A 56 -10.58 5.29 1.53
CA ASN A 56 -10.01 5.05 2.85
C ASN A 56 -9.91 3.53 3.08
N ILE A 57 -8.69 3.02 3.11
CA ILE A 57 -8.43 1.58 3.15
C ILE A 57 -8.98 0.91 4.43
N GLU A 58 -8.92 1.61 5.56
CA GLU A 58 -9.39 1.06 6.83
C GLU A 58 -10.92 1.02 6.92
N LYS A 59 -11.60 1.99 6.30
CA LYS A 59 -13.07 2.01 6.26
C LYS A 59 -13.65 0.90 5.42
N VAL A 60 -13.01 0.55 4.30
CA VAL A 60 -13.52 -0.49 3.39
C VAL A 60 -13.01 -1.89 3.73
N ASN A 61 -12.02 -2.00 4.63
CA ASN A 61 -11.42 -3.27 5.03
C ASN A 61 -11.38 -3.43 6.55
N PRO A 62 -12.50 -3.74 7.22
CA PRO A 62 -12.50 -3.95 8.67
C PRO A 62 -11.59 -5.11 9.10
N GLU A 63 -11.40 -6.11 8.26
CA GLU A 63 -10.48 -7.23 8.54
C GLU A 63 -9.00 -6.79 8.54
N LEU A 64 -8.64 -5.79 7.75
CA LEU A 64 -7.31 -5.17 7.81
C LEU A 64 -7.09 -4.54 9.19
N VAL A 65 -8.06 -3.79 9.68
CA VAL A 65 -7.99 -3.15 11.01
C VAL A 65 -7.83 -4.20 12.10
N LYS A 66 -8.60 -5.28 12.05
CA LYS A 66 -8.49 -6.41 12.98
C LYS A 66 -7.11 -7.07 12.92
N PHE A 67 -6.58 -7.30 11.72
CA PHE A 67 -5.24 -7.86 11.52
C PHE A 67 -4.16 -6.96 12.13
N LYS A 68 -4.19 -5.67 11.83
CA LYS A 68 -3.24 -4.69 12.40
C LYS A 68 -3.30 -4.66 13.92
N ASN A 69 -4.49 -4.65 14.50
CA ASN A 69 -4.68 -4.65 15.95
C ASN A 69 -4.15 -5.92 16.62
N ARG A 70 -4.38 -7.09 16.03
CA ARG A 70 -3.83 -8.35 16.56
C ARG A 70 -2.30 -8.40 16.54
N ARG A 71 -1.68 -7.69 15.59
CA ARG A 71 -0.23 -7.73 15.35
C ARG A 71 0.50 -6.47 15.79
N LYS A 72 -0.16 -5.51 16.41
CA LYS A 72 0.45 -4.21 16.78
C LYS A 72 1.68 -4.32 17.68
N ASN A 73 1.74 -5.35 18.52
CA ASN A 73 2.83 -5.61 19.46
C ASN A 73 3.72 -6.79 19.04
N ASP A 74 3.58 -7.28 17.82
CA ASP A 74 4.36 -8.37 17.28
C ASP A 74 5.55 -7.80 16.48
N PRO A 75 6.79 -7.86 17.00
CA PRO A 75 7.94 -7.25 16.34
C PRO A 75 8.27 -7.93 15.01
N VAL A 76 7.99 -9.22 14.87
CA VAL A 76 8.21 -9.95 13.61
C VAL A 76 7.23 -9.46 12.54
N ALA A 77 5.94 -9.37 12.86
CA ALA A 77 4.91 -8.91 11.93
C ALA A 77 5.09 -7.43 11.51
N ASN A 78 5.73 -6.62 12.34
CA ASN A 78 6.01 -5.21 12.05
C ASN A 78 7.41 -4.97 11.45
N GLY A 79 8.12 -6.02 11.06
CA GLY A 79 9.41 -5.93 10.40
C GLY A 79 10.57 -5.46 11.31
N GLU A 80 10.38 -5.47 12.61
CA GLU A 80 11.39 -5.04 13.58
C GLU A 80 12.43 -6.11 13.85
N VAL A 81 12.01 -7.38 13.81
CA VAL A 81 12.86 -8.56 14.04
C VAL A 81 12.55 -9.60 12.97
N GLN A 82 13.60 -10.24 12.46
CA GLN A 82 13.48 -11.36 11.54
C GLN A 82 13.74 -12.66 12.29
N GLU A 83 12.70 -13.44 12.52
CA GLU A 83 12.83 -14.82 13.00
C GLU A 83 12.73 -15.78 11.83
N ILE A 84 13.81 -16.56 11.64
CA ILE A 84 13.83 -17.67 10.68
C ILE A 84 14.12 -18.94 11.48
N PRO A 85 13.51 -20.08 11.13
CA PRO A 85 13.90 -21.35 11.72
C PRO A 85 15.43 -21.53 11.67
N GLY A 86 16.10 -21.55 12.84
CA GLY A 86 17.55 -21.67 12.97
C GLY A 86 18.32 -20.37 13.25
N GLY A 87 17.66 -19.23 13.47
CA GLY A 87 18.31 -18.00 13.92
C GLY A 87 17.78 -16.71 13.33
N VAL A 88 18.29 -15.59 13.81
CA VAL A 88 18.00 -14.25 13.30
C VAL A 88 18.77 -14.03 12.00
N ARG A 89 18.08 -13.84 10.90
CA ARG A 89 18.70 -13.47 9.62
C ARG A 89 18.54 -11.98 9.38
N ARG A 90 19.65 -11.30 9.20
CA ARG A 90 19.62 -9.95 8.61
C ARG A 90 19.44 -10.10 7.10
N ASP A 91 18.51 -9.34 6.54
CA ASP A 91 18.43 -9.21 5.08
C ASP A 91 19.74 -8.60 4.58
N PRO A 92 20.52 -9.29 3.73
CA PRO A 92 21.77 -8.76 3.20
C PRO A 92 21.55 -7.51 2.32
N LYS A 93 20.30 -7.24 1.92
CA LYS A 93 19.91 -6.03 1.17
C LYS A 93 19.37 -4.93 2.06
N ALA A 94 19.12 -5.20 3.34
CA ALA A 94 18.80 -4.14 4.30
C ALA A 94 20.01 -3.23 4.40
N GLY A 95 19.92 -2.05 3.83
CA GLY A 95 21.01 -1.06 3.85
C GLY A 95 21.41 -0.73 5.28
N LYS A 96 22.66 -0.31 5.46
CA LYS A 96 23.22 0.15 6.74
C LYS A 96 22.37 1.21 7.46
N ASN A 97 21.42 1.82 6.76
CA ASN A 97 20.55 2.88 7.27
C ASN A 97 19.27 2.36 7.95
N ASP A 98 19.02 1.06 7.93
CA ASP A 98 17.81 0.48 8.53
C ASP A 98 17.88 0.34 10.06
N ARG A 99 18.90 0.92 10.68
CA ARG A 99 19.08 1.05 12.16
C ARG A 99 18.79 -0.23 12.95
N GLY A 100 19.12 -1.38 12.37
CA GLY A 100 18.85 -2.66 13.01
C GLY A 100 17.38 -3.11 12.97
N LYS A 101 16.51 -2.33 12.33
CA LYS A 101 15.16 -2.79 11.99
C LYS A 101 15.25 -3.81 10.86
N GLY A 102 14.36 -4.79 10.92
CA GLY A 102 14.24 -5.77 9.86
C GLY A 102 13.91 -5.11 8.53
N SER A 103 14.22 -5.79 7.45
CA SER A 103 13.87 -5.33 6.11
C SER A 103 12.36 -5.16 5.98
N TYR A 104 11.91 -4.17 5.21
CA TYR A 104 10.51 -4.00 4.83
C TYR A 104 9.90 -5.27 4.20
N LEU A 105 10.72 -6.19 3.69
CA LEU A 105 10.27 -7.48 3.13
C LEU A 105 9.59 -8.38 4.17
N TRP A 106 9.85 -8.15 5.45
CA TRP A 106 9.30 -8.94 6.55
C TRP A 106 8.19 -8.23 7.33
N ASP A 107 7.85 -7.01 6.91
CA ASP A 107 6.79 -6.22 7.52
C ASP A 107 5.42 -6.67 6.99
N ALA A 108 4.88 -7.72 7.61
CA ALA A 108 3.58 -8.28 7.24
C ALA A 108 2.44 -7.28 7.43
N VAL A 109 2.52 -6.43 8.46
CA VAL A 109 1.53 -5.38 8.72
C VAL A 109 1.52 -4.37 7.59
N ARG A 110 2.69 -3.93 7.15
CA ARG A 110 2.81 -2.99 6.02
C ARG A 110 2.33 -3.60 4.70
N PHE A 111 2.74 -4.83 4.40
CA PHE A 111 2.33 -5.52 3.17
C PHE A 111 0.85 -5.89 3.15
N SER A 112 0.20 -6.04 4.31
CA SER A 112 -1.23 -6.34 4.36
C SER A 112 -2.09 -5.29 3.65
N HIS A 113 -1.67 -4.02 3.64
CA HIS A 113 -2.36 -2.95 2.92
C HIS A 113 -2.50 -3.26 1.43
N LYS A 114 -1.43 -3.75 0.79
CA LYS A 114 -1.48 -4.15 -0.61
C LYS A 114 -2.50 -5.27 -0.84
N THR A 115 -2.43 -6.31 -0.04
CA THR A 115 -3.31 -7.48 -0.17
C THR A 115 -4.78 -7.08 -0.04
N PHE A 116 -5.11 -6.30 0.98
CA PHE A 116 -6.49 -5.86 1.22
C PHE A 116 -6.98 -4.85 0.17
N ALA A 117 -6.11 -3.97 -0.33
CA ALA A 117 -6.47 -3.05 -1.41
C ALA A 117 -6.76 -3.80 -2.71
N VAL A 118 -5.93 -4.77 -3.07
CA VAL A 118 -6.12 -5.61 -4.28
C VAL A 118 -7.43 -6.41 -4.15
N ASP A 119 -7.67 -7.05 -3.02
CA ASP A 119 -8.91 -7.81 -2.79
C ASP A 119 -10.16 -6.93 -2.91
N HIS A 120 -10.16 -5.77 -2.28
CA HIS A 120 -11.27 -4.83 -2.37
C HIS A 120 -11.47 -4.33 -3.82
N ALA A 121 -10.39 -3.97 -4.52
CA ALA A 121 -10.46 -3.50 -5.89
C ALA A 121 -11.06 -4.56 -6.84
N LEU A 122 -10.60 -5.79 -6.73
CA LEU A 122 -11.10 -6.90 -7.55
C LEU A 122 -12.58 -7.21 -7.30
N LYS A 123 -13.08 -6.94 -6.11
CA LYS A 123 -14.49 -7.16 -5.76
C LYS A 123 -15.42 -6.00 -6.15
N THR A 124 -14.90 -4.77 -6.24
CA THR A 124 -15.74 -3.57 -6.32
C THR A 124 -15.54 -2.73 -7.57
N ILE A 125 -14.39 -2.84 -8.25
CA ILE A 125 -14.11 -2.07 -9.46
C ILE A 125 -14.46 -2.93 -10.68
N ASN A 126 -15.39 -2.44 -11.48
CA ASN A 126 -15.84 -3.16 -12.68
C ASN A 126 -14.94 -2.84 -13.89
N VAL A 127 -13.83 -3.54 -13.99
CA VAL A 127 -12.85 -3.45 -15.07
C VAL A 127 -12.31 -4.84 -15.40
N ASP A 128 -11.73 -4.99 -16.61
CA ASP A 128 -11.12 -6.25 -17.01
C ASP A 128 -9.80 -6.55 -16.30
N TYR A 129 -9.02 -5.49 -16.02
CA TYR A 129 -7.71 -5.60 -15.37
C TYR A 129 -7.51 -4.55 -14.30
N VAL A 130 -6.85 -4.97 -13.23
CA VAL A 130 -6.37 -4.09 -12.15
C VAL A 130 -4.84 -4.15 -12.13
N LEU A 131 -4.19 -3.00 -12.25
CA LEU A 131 -2.74 -2.87 -12.18
C LEU A 131 -2.35 -2.25 -10.83
N TRP A 132 -1.47 -2.92 -10.12
CA TRP A 132 -0.85 -2.38 -8.90
C TRP A 132 0.40 -1.56 -9.24
N LEU A 133 0.49 -0.34 -8.67
CA LEU A 133 1.68 0.50 -8.70
C LEU A 133 2.30 0.66 -7.31
#